data_00d30ddf81f1f6ebe82dc4260b34b3da
#
_entry.id   00d30ddf81f1f6ebe82dc4260b34b3da
#
_cell.length_a   1.000
_cell.length_b   1.000
_cell.length_c   1.000
_cell.angle_alpha   90.00
_cell.angle_beta   90.00
_cell.angle_gamma   90.00
#
_symmetry.space_group_name_H-M   'P 1'
#
loop_
_entity.id
_entity.type
_entity.pdbx_description
1 polymer ?
#
loop_
_entity_poly.entity_id
_entity_poly.type
_entity_poly.pdbx_seq_one_letter_code
_entity_poly.pdbx_strand_id
1 'polypeptide(L)'
;MDHVFGKIFKDGRFDLPQICEEKNFEGKLKDLYDSYIELLMENKFSEVGEIDNSCKDIIEALEYYHNGFPHKAFEKIKDIMEKLIEKPLNIYAKTSWYEDFLREEDLLKLYRMRSVDEVKEYEIEDIFHIPYNLRAKISSNRYSISGYPSLYLSTSLELCKQELKKNEKIIVSQFLIKKTQPTFNVKVLELALKPKDFFKTNKSGRVFHDLNISAVKEKYFFWYPIILACSFERKNKNDPFSSEYIVPQLIMQWLRVYYETKKL
;
A
#
# COMPACT_ATOMS: atom_id res chain seq x y z
N MET A 1 -24.38 8.01 1.52
CA MET A 1 -23.05 7.42 1.44
C MET A 1 -22.68 6.62 2.69
N ASP A 2 -22.76 7.18 3.91
CA ASP A 2 -22.40 6.48 5.16
C ASP A 2 -23.18 5.19 5.41
N HIS A 3 -24.46 5.14 5.08
CA HIS A 3 -25.27 3.93 5.22
C HIS A 3 -24.78 2.81 4.28
N VAL A 4 -24.48 3.13 3.03
CA VAL A 4 -23.96 2.15 2.04
C VAL A 4 -22.61 1.64 2.49
N PHE A 5 -21.70 2.54 2.91
CA PHE A 5 -20.40 2.19 3.44
C PHE A 5 -20.50 1.23 4.64
N GLY A 6 -21.40 1.53 5.58
CA GLY A 6 -21.66 0.67 6.74
C GLY A 6 -22.18 -0.71 6.37
N LYS A 7 -23.09 -0.82 5.41
CA LYS A 7 -23.61 -2.11 4.94
C LYS A 7 -22.55 -2.99 4.31
N ILE A 8 -21.60 -2.40 3.54
CA ILE A 8 -20.58 -3.14 2.83
C ILE A 8 -19.42 -3.54 3.76
N PHE A 9 -18.94 -2.63 4.60
CA PHE A 9 -17.69 -2.82 5.32
C PHE A 9 -17.81 -3.14 6.82
N LYS A 10 -19.02 -3.23 7.38
CA LYS A 10 -19.19 -3.42 8.82
C LYS A 10 -19.16 -4.90 9.26
N ASP A 11 -19.47 -5.83 8.37
CA ASP A 11 -19.57 -7.26 8.68
C ASP A 11 -18.23 -7.99 8.78
N GLY A 12 -17.13 -7.31 8.43
CA GLY A 12 -15.78 -7.85 8.50
C GLY A 12 -15.33 -8.67 7.29
N ARG A 13 -16.23 -9.01 6.34
CA ARG A 13 -15.87 -9.77 5.13
C ARG A 13 -14.75 -9.11 4.33
N PHE A 14 -14.78 -7.80 4.28
CA PHE A 14 -13.86 -6.96 3.54
C PHE A 14 -12.78 -6.31 4.41
N ASP A 15 -12.57 -6.84 5.63
CA ASP A 15 -11.50 -6.39 6.49
C ASP A 15 -10.11 -6.70 5.87
N LEU A 16 -9.14 -5.86 6.22
CA LEU A 16 -7.77 -5.97 5.72
C LEU A 16 -6.79 -6.15 6.89
N PRO A 17 -5.75 -6.96 6.74
CA PRO A 17 -5.37 -7.75 5.55
C PRO A 17 -6.25 -8.98 5.35
N GLN A 18 -6.28 -9.50 4.12
CA GLN A 18 -6.88 -10.79 3.78
C GLN A 18 -5.87 -11.92 3.85
N ILE A 19 -6.33 -13.13 4.18
CA ILE A 19 -5.50 -14.35 4.27
C ILE A 19 -6.08 -15.40 3.31
N CYS A 20 -5.21 -16.05 2.53
CA CYS A 20 -5.59 -17.17 1.68
C CYS A 20 -5.41 -18.50 2.44
N GLU A 21 -6.48 -19.10 2.92
CA GLU A 21 -6.43 -20.39 3.63
C GLU A 21 -6.59 -21.56 2.66
N GLU A 22 -7.70 -21.64 1.95
CA GLU A 22 -8.07 -22.78 1.09
C GLU A 22 -7.85 -22.50 -0.40
N LYS A 23 -8.19 -21.31 -0.88
CA LYS A 23 -8.05 -20.90 -2.27
C LYS A 23 -6.69 -20.27 -2.56
N ASN A 24 -6.29 -20.27 -3.83
CA ASN A 24 -5.19 -19.43 -4.27
C ASN A 24 -5.59 -17.94 -4.20
N PHE A 25 -4.61 -17.05 -4.31
CA PHE A 25 -4.79 -15.61 -4.20
C PHE A 25 -5.83 -15.07 -5.21
N GLU A 26 -5.69 -15.44 -6.50
CA GLU A 26 -6.53 -14.94 -7.58
C GLU A 26 -7.99 -15.37 -7.41
N GLY A 27 -8.20 -16.64 -7.05
CA GLY A 27 -9.54 -17.17 -6.81
C GLY A 27 -10.24 -16.47 -5.64
N LYS A 28 -9.51 -16.23 -4.53
CA LYS A 28 -10.07 -15.49 -3.40
C LYS A 28 -10.30 -14.02 -3.72
N LEU A 29 -9.40 -13.38 -4.43
CA LEU A 29 -9.55 -11.99 -4.84
C LEU A 29 -10.78 -11.82 -5.73
N LYS A 30 -10.97 -12.73 -6.70
CA LYS A 30 -12.15 -12.72 -7.58
C LYS A 30 -13.45 -12.88 -6.79
N ASP A 31 -13.55 -13.86 -5.89
CA ASP A 31 -14.74 -14.06 -5.07
C ASP A 31 -15.08 -12.81 -4.22
N LEU A 32 -14.07 -12.13 -3.70
CA LEU A 32 -14.26 -10.90 -2.93
C LEU A 32 -14.72 -9.76 -3.83
N TYR A 33 -14.19 -9.65 -5.05
CA TYR A 33 -14.66 -8.66 -6.02
C TYR A 33 -16.11 -8.91 -6.44
N ASP A 34 -16.46 -10.14 -6.77
CA ASP A 34 -17.83 -10.51 -7.15
C ASP A 34 -18.81 -10.15 -6.02
N SER A 35 -18.49 -10.53 -4.77
CA SER A 35 -19.29 -10.18 -3.59
C SER A 35 -19.35 -8.66 -3.35
N TYR A 36 -18.26 -7.95 -3.60
CA TYR A 36 -18.19 -6.50 -3.44
C TYR A 36 -19.08 -5.77 -4.45
N ILE A 37 -19.01 -6.16 -5.71
CA ILE A 37 -19.84 -5.59 -6.78
C ILE A 37 -21.32 -5.89 -6.55
N GLU A 38 -21.67 -7.12 -6.14
CA GLU A 38 -23.03 -7.50 -5.81
C GLU A 38 -23.62 -6.57 -4.72
N LEU A 39 -22.89 -6.36 -3.63
CA LEU A 39 -23.32 -5.46 -2.55
C LEU A 39 -23.44 -3.99 -2.98
N LEU A 40 -22.54 -3.52 -3.86
CA LEU A 40 -22.67 -2.18 -4.43
C LEU A 40 -23.95 -2.04 -5.26
N MET A 41 -24.28 -3.05 -6.09
CA MET A 41 -25.50 -3.09 -6.90
C MET A 41 -26.74 -3.12 -6.02
N GLU A 42 -26.81 -3.99 -5.01
CA GLU A 42 -27.93 -4.10 -4.06
C GLU A 42 -28.19 -2.77 -3.33
N ASN A 43 -27.11 -2.03 -3.02
CA ASN A 43 -27.20 -0.73 -2.37
C ASN A 43 -27.33 0.45 -3.35
N LYS A 44 -27.54 0.18 -4.66
CA LYS A 44 -27.78 1.18 -5.72
C LYS A 44 -26.67 2.24 -5.80
N PHE A 45 -25.42 1.82 -5.67
CA PHE A 45 -24.29 2.72 -5.87
C PHE A 45 -24.19 3.11 -7.36
N SER A 46 -24.14 4.39 -7.67
CA SER A 46 -24.34 4.90 -9.05
C SER A 46 -23.20 4.50 -10.00
N GLU A 47 -21.95 4.46 -9.51
CA GLU A 47 -20.76 4.22 -10.35
C GLU A 47 -20.25 2.78 -10.24
N VAL A 48 -21.11 1.80 -9.95
CA VAL A 48 -20.72 0.38 -9.84
C VAL A 48 -19.96 -0.10 -11.08
N GLY A 49 -20.37 0.31 -12.27
CA GLY A 49 -19.75 -0.12 -13.54
C GLY A 49 -18.26 0.28 -13.65
N GLU A 50 -17.87 1.44 -13.13
CA GLU A 50 -16.47 1.86 -13.12
C GLU A 50 -15.64 0.99 -12.17
N ILE A 51 -16.19 0.68 -11.00
CA ILE A 51 -15.54 -0.17 -9.99
C ILE A 51 -15.42 -1.61 -10.49
N ASP A 52 -16.48 -2.15 -11.10
CA ASP A 52 -16.49 -3.50 -11.69
C ASP A 52 -15.45 -3.63 -12.79
N ASN A 53 -15.32 -2.64 -13.67
CA ASN A 53 -14.27 -2.60 -14.67
C ASN A 53 -12.87 -2.64 -14.04
N SER A 54 -12.66 -1.88 -12.96
CA SER A 54 -11.38 -1.91 -12.23
C SER A 54 -11.09 -3.28 -11.60
N CYS A 55 -12.10 -3.93 -11.03
CA CYS A 55 -11.97 -5.30 -10.51
C CYS A 55 -11.57 -6.29 -11.61
N LYS A 56 -12.25 -6.24 -12.76
CA LYS A 56 -11.96 -7.09 -13.93
C LYS A 56 -10.57 -6.82 -14.49
N ASP A 57 -10.19 -5.56 -14.64
CA ASP A 57 -8.87 -5.17 -15.14
C ASP A 57 -7.74 -5.66 -14.22
N ILE A 58 -7.94 -5.69 -12.88
CA ILE A 58 -6.96 -6.25 -11.93
C ILE A 58 -6.81 -7.76 -12.13
N ILE A 59 -7.91 -8.49 -12.27
CA ILE A 59 -7.87 -9.95 -12.52
C ILE A 59 -7.19 -10.23 -13.85
N GLU A 60 -7.54 -9.50 -14.91
CA GLU A 60 -6.92 -9.65 -16.23
C GLU A 60 -5.42 -9.31 -16.20
N ALA A 61 -5.01 -8.32 -15.39
CA ALA A 61 -3.60 -8.00 -15.19
C ALA A 61 -2.84 -9.17 -14.58
N LEU A 62 -3.42 -9.86 -13.59
CA LEU A 62 -2.83 -11.06 -12.98
C LEU A 62 -2.70 -12.19 -14.00
N GLU A 63 -3.74 -12.42 -14.80
CA GLU A 63 -3.74 -13.42 -15.89
C GLU A 63 -2.66 -13.12 -16.93
N TYR A 64 -2.55 -11.87 -17.40
CA TYR A 64 -1.48 -11.46 -18.29
C TYR A 64 -0.10 -11.68 -17.70
N TYR A 65 0.09 -11.35 -16.45
CA TYR A 65 1.39 -11.53 -15.78
C TYR A 65 1.79 -13.01 -15.72
N HIS A 66 0.86 -13.89 -15.32
CA HIS A 66 1.09 -15.34 -15.23
C HIS A 66 1.32 -15.99 -16.60
N ASN A 67 0.70 -15.45 -17.64
CA ASN A 67 0.91 -15.91 -19.03
C ASN A 67 2.18 -15.33 -19.68
N GLY A 68 3.04 -14.64 -18.94
CA GLY A 68 4.31 -14.10 -19.43
C GLY A 68 4.18 -12.78 -20.21
N PHE A 69 3.10 -12.03 -20.01
CA PHE A 69 2.86 -10.71 -20.62
C PHE A 69 2.88 -9.58 -19.58
N PRO A 70 4.00 -9.37 -18.80
CA PRO A 70 4.03 -8.38 -17.75
C PRO A 70 3.80 -6.94 -18.25
N HIS A 71 4.12 -6.62 -19.50
CA HIS A 71 3.85 -5.32 -20.10
C HIS A 71 2.35 -5.04 -20.23
N LYS A 72 1.52 -6.06 -20.63
CA LYS A 72 0.06 -5.92 -20.67
C LYS A 72 -0.53 -5.79 -19.27
N ALA A 73 -0.02 -6.55 -18.32
CA ALA A 73 -0.40 -6.42 -16.92
C ALA A 73 -0.13 -5.00 -16.40
N PHE A 74 1.04 -4.44 -16.74
CA PHE A 74 1.41 -3.08 -16.37
C PHE A 74 0.44 -2.03 -16.97
N GLU A 75 0.10 -2.12 -18.25
CA GLU A 75 -0.85 -1.18 -18.90
C GLU A 75 -2.22 -1.22 -18.19
N LYS A 76 -2.74 -2.39 -17.83
CA LYS A 76 -3.99 -2.50 -17.08
C LYS A 76 -3.93 -1.78 -15.72
N ILE A 77 -2.89 -2.03 -14.94
CA ILE A 77 -2.72 -1.36 -13.64
C ILE A 77 -2.49 0.15 -13.81
N LYS A 78 -1.73 0.56 -14.82
CA LYS A 78 -1.52 1.97 -15.16
C LYS A 78 -2.84 2.68 -15.43
N ASP A 79 -3.71 2.12 -16.29
CA ASP A 79 -5.01 2.71 -16.65
C ASP A 79 -5.91 2.89 -15.41
N ILE A 80 -5.91 1.91 -14.49
CA ILE A 80 -6.62 2.01 -13.22
C ILE A 80 -6.04 3.15 -12.37
N MET A 81 -4.72 3.19 -12.21
CA MET A 81 -4.07 4.18 -11.35
C MET A 81 -4.23 5.60 -11.87
N GLU A 82 -4.19 5.81 -13.19
CA GLU A 82 -4.42 7.10 -13.83
C GLU A 82 -5.84 7.64 -13.57
N LYS A 83 -6.86 6.77 -13.57
CA LYS A 83 -8.22 7.13 -13.17
C LYS A 83 -8.33 7.44 -11.66
N LEU A 84 -7.67 6.63 -10.83
CA LEU A 84 -7.75 6.77 -9.38
C LEU A 84 -7.08 8.05 -8.87
N ILE A 85 -5.98 8.51 -9.48
CA ILE A 85 -5.34 9.77 -9.09
C ILE A 85 -6.19 11.02 -9.37
N GLU A 86 -7.19 10.92 -10.26
CA GLU A 86 -8.19 11.96 -10.47
C GLU A 86 -9.23 12.00 -9.33
N LYS A 87 -9.37 10.92 -8.57
CA LYS A 87 -10.25 10.78 -7.40
C LYS A 87 -9.43 10.61 -6.11
N PRO A 88 -8.52 11.53 -5.75
CA PRO A 88 -7.60 11.33 -4.63
C PRO A 88 -8.35 11.20 -3.32
N LEU A 89 -7.92 10.29 -2.47
CA LEU A 89 -8.50 10.13 -1.13
C LEU A 89 -8.28 11.34 -0.23
N ASN A 90 -7.26 12.17 -0.53
CA ASN A 90 -6.92 13.42 0.19
C ASN A 90 -6.81 13.26 1.72
N ILE A 91 -6.39 12.07 2.16
CA ILE A 91 -6.30 11.72 3.56
C ILE A 91 -5.04 12.35 4.19
N TYR A 92 -4.06 12.70 3.36
CA TYR A 92 -2.70 13.05 3.75
C TYR A 92 -2.55 14.34 4.55
N ALA A 93 -3.42 15.29 4.27
CA ALA A 93 -3.31 16.57 4.95
C ALA A 93 -3.61 16.46 6.45
N LYS A 94 -4.23 15.34 6.91
CA LYS A 94 -4.80 15.27 8.25
C LYS A 94 -4.90 13.86 8.86
N THR A 95 -4.09 12.88 8.40
CA THR A 95 -3.96 11.62 9.16
C THR A 95 -3.11 11.84 10.40
N SER A 96 -3.47 11.18 11.48
CA SER A 96 -2.87 11.42 12.79
C SER A 96 -1.37 11.27 12.87
N TRP A 97 -0.80 10.28 12.18
CA TRP A 97 0.65 10.12 12.18
C TRP A 97 1.34 11.27 11.43
N TYR A 98 0.65 11.84 10.42
CA TYR A 98 1.13 12.98 9.66
C TYR A 98 0.90 14.30 10.42
N GLU A 99 -0.18 14.42 11.20
CA GLU A 99 -0.43 15.59 12.06
C GLU A 99 0.41 15.59 13.34
N ASP A 100 0.57 14.45 14.00
CA ASP A 100 1.52 14.31 15.10
C ASP A 100 2.94 14.61 14.60
N PHE A 101 3.22 14.22 13.37
CA PHE A 101 4.42 14.52 12.62
C PHE A 101 4.59 16.03 12.36
N LEU A 102 3.50 16.73 12.02
CA LEU A 102 3.54 18.16 11.71
C LEU A 102 3.54 19.06 12.94
N ARG A 103 3.07 18.57 14.10
CA ARG A 103 2.87 19.40 15.30
C ARG A 103 4.11 19.57 16.16
N GLU A 104 4.96 18.56 16.27
CA GLU A 104 5.98 18.58 17.33
C GLU A 104 7.38 19.06 16.90
N GLU A 105 7.83 18.85 15.66
CA GLU A 105 9.24 19.17 15.32
C GLU A 105 9.51 19.55 13.87
N ASP A 106 8.54 19.77 13.00
CA ASP A 106 8.73 19.94 11.55
C ASP A 106 9.54 18.81 10.88
N LEU A 107 9.61 17.64 11.51
CA LEU A 107 10.43 16.49 11.14
C LEU A 107 9.62 15.20 11.09
N LEU A 108 9.67 14.49 9.95
CA LEU A 108 9.20 13.10 9.87
C LEU A 108 10.31 12.17 10.32
N LYS A 109 10.05 11.44 11.40
CA LYS A 109 10.94 10.39 11.92
C LYS A 109 10.50 9.04 11.37
N LEU A 110 11.36 8.43 10.58
CA LEU A 110 11.17 7.07 10.07
C LEU A 110 12.33 6.20 10.54
N TYR A 111 12.07 4.91 10.70
CA TYR A 111 13.00 3.98 11.28
C TYR A 111 13.25 2.79 10.36
N ARG A 112 14.45 2.25 10.46
CA ARG A 112 14.82 0.99 9.85
C ARG A 112 15.64 0.18 10.81
N MET A 113 15.38 -1.13 10.87
CA MET A 113 16.22 -2.09 11.57
C MET A 113 16.78 -3.10 10.59
N ARG A 114 18.01 -3.52 10.81
CA ARG A 114 18.68 -4.58 10.06
C ARG A 114 19.37 -5.55 11.00
N SER A 115 19.27 -6.83 10.69
CA SER A 115 20.13 -7.85 11.28
C SER A 115 21.54 -7.71 10.73
N VAL A 116 22.53 -7.85 11.59
CA VAL A 116 23.95 -7.79 11.26
C VAL A 116 24.70 -8.95 11.91
N ASP A 117 25.75 -9.41 11.25
CA ASP A 117 26.58 -10.48 11.80
C ASP A 117 27.48 -9.93 12.94
N GLU A 118 27.91 -8.69 12.80
CA GLU A 118 28.80 -8.02 13.74
C GLU A 118 28.29 -6.61 14.06
N VAL A 119 28.44 -6.19 15.32
CA VAL A 119 28.17 -4.81 15.76
C VAL A 119 29.45 -4.00 15.61
N LYS A 120 29.45 -3.07 14.65
CA LYS A 120 30.55 -2.14 14.36
C LYS A 120 29.98 -0.78 13.95
N GLU A 121 30.82 0.18 13.71
CA GLU A 121 30.41 1.41 13.04
C GLU A 121 30.06 1.13 11.57
N TYR A 122 28.97 1.71 11.11
CA TYR A 122 28.44 1.58 9.76
C TYR A 122 28.33 2.96 9.13
N GLU A 123 28.78 3.10 7.90
CA GLU A 123 28.60 4.31 7.11
C GLU A 123 27.14 4.46 6.65
N ILE A 124 26.75 5.67 6.25
CA ILE A 124 25.36 5.96 5.79
C ILE A 124 24.99 5.06 4.62
N GLU A 125 25.92 4.81 3.69
CA GLU A 125 25.72 3.97 2.52
C GLU A 125 25.40 2.52 2.89
N ASP A 126 25.98 2.01 3.99
CA ASP A 126 25.74 0.64 4.47
C ASP A 126 24.33 0.45 5.03
N ILE A 127 23.77 1.51 5.63
CA ILE A 127 22.47 1.47 6.30
C ILE A 127 21.32 1.99 5.43
N PHE A 128 21.61 2.58 4.27
CA PHE A 128 20.63 3.05 3.30
C PHE A 128 20.01 1.87 2.52
N HIS A 129 19.64 2.02 1.25
CA HIS A 129 19.23 0.89 0.42
C HIS A 129 20.43 0.05 -0.02
N ILE A 130 20.19 -1.17 -0.48
CA ILE A 130 21.25 -2.01 -1.06
C ILE A 130 21.84 -1.29 -2.28
N PRO A 131 23.17 -1.13 -2.38
CA PRO A 131 23.82 -0.51 -3.54
C PRO A 131 23.48 -1.25 -4.85
N TYR A 132 23.42 -0.51 -5.96
CA TYR A 132 23.03 -1.08 -7.26
C TYR A 132 23.97 -2.21 -7.77
N ASN A 133 25.24 -2.16 -7.42
CA ASN A 133 26.20 -3.24 -7.74
C ASN A 133 25.93 -4.54 -6.96
N LEU A 134 25.15 -4.48 -5.88
CA LEU A 134 24.75 -5.63 -5.07
C LEU A 134 23.30 -6.04 -5.31
N ARG A 135 22.67 -5.59 -6.40
CA ARG A 135 21.25 -5.85 -6.71
C ARG A 135 20.85 -7.34 -6.72
N ALA A 136 21.78 -8.24 -7.00
CA ALA A 136 21.53 -9.69 -6.96
C ALA A 136 21.16 -10.21 -5.55
N LYS A 137 21.45 -9.44 -4.49
CA LYS A 137 21.06 -9.75 -3.11
C LYS A 137 19.66 -9.27 -2.74
N ILE A 138 18.96 -8.58 -3.65
CA ILE A 138 17.62 -8.03 -3.39
C ILE A 138 16.59 -9.11 -3.66
N SER A 139 15.95 -9.59 -2.59
CA SER A 139 14.81 -10.49 -2.68
C SER A 139 13.57 -9.77 -3.20
N SER A 140 12.61 -10.52 -3.73
CA SER A 140 11.31 -9.99 -4.09
C SER A 140 10.54 -9.58 -2.84
N ASN A 141 10.10 -8.33 -2.77
CA ASN A 141 9.27 -7.81 -1.70
C ASN A 141 8.00 -7.19 -2.27
N ARG A 142 6.99 -6.95 -1.42
CA ARG A 142 5.68 -6.47 -1.85
C ARG A 142 5.73 -5.22 -2.74
N TYR A 143 6.50 -4.22 -2.35
CA TYR A 143 6.63 -2.95 -3.05
C TYR A 143 8.03 -2.74 -3.65
N SER A 144 8.70 -3.80 -4.05
CA SER A 144 10.01 -3.73 -4.73
C SER A 144 9.97 -4.50 -6.03
N ILE A 145 10.34 -3.83 -7.11
CA ILE A 145 10.66 -4.48 -8.37
C ILE A 145 11.89 -5.34 -8.15
N SER A 146 11.88 -6.61 -8.57
CA SER A 146 13.01 -7.53 -8.41
C SER A 146 14.31 -6.92 -8.94
N GLY A 147 15.36 -6.94 -8.13
CA GLY A 147 16.67 -6.36 -8.46
C GLY A 147 16.71 -4.82 -8.43
N TYR A 148 15.63 -4.14 -8.05
CA TYR A 148 15.60 -2.68 -7.85
C TYR A 148 15.59 -2.33 -6.36
N PRO A 149 16.60 -1.60 -5.85
CA PRO A 149 16.69 -1.25 -4.45
C PRO A 149 15.56 -0.31 -4.03
N SER A 150 14.81 -0.71 -3.01
CA SER A 150 13.81 0.13 -2.35
C SER A 150 14.16 0.30 -0.89
N LEU A 151 13.91 1.48 -0.36
CA LEU A 151 14.12 1.79 1.05
C LEU A 151 12.83 1.54 1.83
N TYR A 152 12.83 0.49 2.65
CA TYR A 152 11.73 0.18 3.56
C TYR A 152 11.96 0.87 4.89
N LEU A 153 10.98 1.67 5.29
CA LEU A 153 11.01 2.44 6.52
C LEU A 153 9.71 2.23 7.29
N SER A 154 9.78 2.32 8.61
CA SER A 154 8.62 2.24 9.51
C SER A 154 8.44 3.55 10.25
N THR A 155 7.21 3.82 10.65
CA THR A 155 6.86 4.96 11.52
C THR A 155 7.19 4.70 12.98
N SER A 156 7.50 3.46 13.38
CA SER A 156 7.87 3.13 14.75
C SER A 156 8.92 2.02 14.83
N LEU A 157 9.73 2.06 15.88
CA LEU A 157 10.71 1.02 16.20
C LEU A 157 10.04 -0.32 16.52
N GLU A 158 8.85 -0.29 17.11
CA GLU A 158 8.11 -1.50 17.47
C GLU A 158 7.69 -2.29 16.23
N LEU A 159 7.19 -1.61 15.19
CA LEU A 159 6.89 -2.24 13.92
C LEU A 159 8.13 -2.84 13.25
N CYS A 160 9.28 -2.14 13.30
CA CYS A 160 10.53 -2.69 12.80
C CYS A 160 10.94 -4.00 13.50
N LYS A 161 10.74 -4.07 14.84
CA LYS A 161 11.09 -5.26 15.63
C LYS A 161 10.24 -6.48 15.24
N GLN A 162 8.98 -6.28 14.88
CA GLN A 162 8.07 -7.38 14.50
C GLN A 162 8.51 -8.10 13.23
N GLU A 163 9.29 -7.44 12.37
CA GLU A 163 9.80 -7.99 11.12
C GLU A 163 11.11 -8.78 11.30
N LEU A 164 11.79 -8.63 12.44
CA LEU A 164 13.07 -9.27 12.73
C LEU A 164 12.89 -10.62 13.45
N LYS A 165 13.82 -11.52 13.21
CA LYS A 165 13.88 -12.78 13.96
C LYS A 165 14.38 -12.50 15.39
N LYS A 166 13.93 -13.33 16.33
CA LYS A 166 14.41 -13.23 17.72
C LYS A 166 15.90 -13.54 17.79
N ASN A 167 16.62 -12.81 18.67
CA ASN A 167 18.03 -13.00 19.01
C ASN A 167 19.07 -12.62 17.92
N GLU A 168 18.70 -11.76 16.98
CA GLU A 168 19.67 -11.20 16.02
C GLU A 168 20.34 -9.95 16.61
N LYS A 169 21.63 -9.77 16.27
CA LYS A 169 22.29 -8.47 16.44
C LYS A 169 21.66 -7.51 15.44
N ILE A 170 21.27 -6.34 15.90
CA ILE A 170 20.57 -5.38 15.06
C ILE A 170 21.23 -4.02 15.10
N ILE A 171 21.17 -3.33 13.98
CA ILE A 171 21.40 -1.88 13.90
C ILE A 171 20.09 -1.18 13.64
N VAL A 172 19.97 0.02 14.21
CA VAL A 172 18.81 0.89 14.07
C VAL A 172 19.25 2.17 13.37
N SER A 173 18.54 2.53 12.32
CA SER A 173 18.75 3.78 11.61
C SER A 173 17.50 4.64 11.73
N GLN A 174 17.69 5.91 12.01
CA GLN A 174 16.63 6.92 12.01
C GLN A 174 16.80 7.83 10.79
N PHE A 175 15.74 8.02 10.04
CA PHE A 175 15.66 8.91 8.89
C PHE A 175 14.80 10.12 9.28
N LEU A 176 15.35 11.30 9.07
CA LEU A 176 14.68 12.55 9.38
C LEU A 176 14.37 13.29 8.08
N ILE A 177 13.09 13.52 7.82
CA ILE A 177 12.65 14.32 6.66
C ILE A 177 12.17 15.67 7.21
N LYS A 178 12.88 16.76 6.87
CA LYS A 178 12.57 18.12 7.31
C LYS A 178 11.52 18.74 6.41
N LYS A 179 10.44 19.25 7.00
CA LYS A 179 9.34 19.94 6.31
C LYS A 179 9.77 21.27 5.70
N THR A 180 10.71 21.96 6.32
CA THR A 180 11.15 23.30 5.95
C THR A 180 12.12 23.34 4.76
N GLN A 181 12.51 22.19 4.19
CA GLN A 181 13.36 22.20 3.00
C GLN A 181 12.54 22.53 1.75
N PRO A 182 13.04 23.41 0.85
CA PRO A 182 12.37 23.74 -0.40
C PRO A 182 12.08 22.52 -1.29
N THR A 183 12.83 21.44 -1.09
CA THR A 183 12.70 20.16 -1.79
C THR A 183 11.68 19.21 -1.13
N PHE A 184 11.00 19.64 -0.05
CA PHE A 184 10.02 18.82 0.62
C PHE A 184 8.72 18.75 -0.21
N ASN A 185 8.73 17.94 -1.22
CA ASN A 185 7.55 17.58 -1.99
C ASN A 185 7.31 16.07 -1.91
N VAL A 186 7.24 15.55 -0.68
CA VAL A 186 6.93 14.15 -0.46
C VAL A 186 5.48 13.92 -0.80
N LYS A 187 5.24 13.10 -1.83
CA LYS A 187 3.91 12.60 -2.18
C LYS A 187 3.76 11.20 -1.61
N VAL A 188 2.60 10.93 -1.05
CA VAL A 188 2.29 9.66 -0.42
C VAL A 188 1.14 9.00 -1.18
N LEU A 189 1.29 7.74 -1.54
CA LEU A 189 0.21 6.89 -2.01
C LEU A 189 -0.22 5.98 -0.85
N GLU A 190 -1.43 6.21 -0.31
CA GLU A 190 -1.96 5.47 0.83
C GLU A 190 -2.67 4.20 0.36
N LEU A 191 -2.05 3.06 0.58
CA LEU A 191 -2.63 1.73 0.27
C LEU A 191 -2.92 0.90 1.52
N ALA A 192 -2.69 1.44 2.71
CA ALA A 192 -2.87 0.72 3.98
C ALA A 192 -4.17 1.09 4.71
N LEU A 193 -4.98 2.00 4.17
CA LEU A 193 -6.23 2.43 4.77
C LEU A 193 -7.25 1.28 4.80
N LYS A 194 -7.68 0.90 6.01
CA LYS A 194 -8.60 -0.21 6.22
C LYS A 194 -10.02 0.28 6.36
N PRO A 195 -11.03 -0.48 5.90
CA PRO A 195 -12.44 -0.09 6.09
C PRO A 195 -12.79 0.23 7.54
N LYS A 196 -12.26 -0.56 8.48
CA LYS A 196 -12.49 -0.36 9.92
C LYS A 196 -11.95 0.96 10.48
N ASP A 197 -11.02 1.61 9.81
CA ASP A 197 -10.49 2.89 10.26
C ASP A 197 -11.54 4.00 10.14
N PHE A 198 -12.50 3.86 9.21
CA PHE A 198 -13.64 4.77 9.06
C PHE A 198 -14.71 4.65 10.14
N PHE A 199 -14.70 3.56 10.93
CA PHE A 199 -15.65 3.33 12.02
C PHE A 199 -15.08 3.67 13.40
N LYS A 200 -13.81 4.02 13.50
CA LYS A 200 -13.20 4.46 14.75
C LYS A 200 -13.80 5.80 15.15
N THR A 201 -14.48 5.82 16.28
CA THR A 201 -15.07 7.06 16.83
C THR A 201 -13.98 7.99 17.37
N ASN A 202 -14.26 9.29 17.35
CA ASN A 202 -13.38 10.42 17.72
C ASN A 202 -12.68 10.36 19.10
N LYS A 203 -12.91 9.33 19.91
CA LYS A 203 -12.21 9.17 21.20
C LYS A 203 -10.73 8.81 21.08
N SER A 204 -10.32 8.23 19.96
CA SER A 204 -8.91 8.05 19.60
C SER A 204 -8.38 9.13 18.65
N GLY A 205 -9.20 10.08 18.34
CA GLY A 205 -8.88 11.44 17.92
C GLY A 205 -8.16 11.67 16.59
N ARG A 206 -8.05 10.69 15.67
CA ARG A 206 -6.88 10.83 14.80
C ARG A 206 -7.05 10.74 13.30
N VAL A 207 -8.10 10.19 12.74
CA VAL A 207 -8.02 9.87 11.30
C VAL A 207 -8.69 10.89 10.38
N PHE A 208 -9.74 11.59 10.81
CA PHE A 208 -10.56 12.37 9.87
C PHE A 208 -11.12 13.69 10.45
N HIS A 209 -10.40 14.35 11.35
CA HIS A 209 -10.96 15.44 12.18
C HIS A 209 -11.61 16.62 11.43
N ASP A 210 -11.22 16.91 10.19
CA ASP A 210 -11.72 18.07 9.43
C ASP A 210 -12.04 17.75 7.95
N LEU A 211 -12.06 16.45 7.58
CA LEU A 211 -12.41 16.03 6.22
C LEU A 211 -13.91 15.79 6.12
N ASN A 212 -14.47 16.04 4.97
CA ASN A 212 -15.79 15.50 4.62
C ASN A 212 -15.68 13.98 4.49
N ILE A 213 -15.85 13.28 5.61
CA ILE A 213 -15.72 11.81 5.71
C ILE A 213 -16.59 11.11 4.68
N SER A 214 -17.79 11.63 4.40
CA SER A 214 -18.71 11.06 3.41
C SER A 214 -18.09 11.08 2.01
N ALA A 215 -17.43 12.18 1.62
CA ALA A 215 -16.74 12.27 0.34
C ALA A 215 -15.50 11.36 0.27
N VAL A 216 -14.78 11.18 1.38
CA VAL A 216 -13.66 10.24 1.44
C VAL A 216 -14.14 8.80 1.31
N LYS A 217 -15.23 8.41 1.98
CA LYS A 217 -15.85 7.10 1.86
C LYS A 217 -16.33 6.81 0.44
N GLU A 218 -16.88 7.80 -0.24
CA GLU A 218 -17.26 7.67 -1.64
C GLU A 218 -16.08 7.36 -2.54
N LYS A 219 -15.01 8.12 -2.41
CA LYS A 219 -13.77 7.86 -3.16
C LYS A 219 -13.14 6.52 -2.78
N TYR A 220 -13.24 6.11 -1.52
CA TYR A 220 -12.71 4.84 -1.03
C TYR A 220 -13.32 3.64 -1.75
N PHE A 221 -14.58 3.69 -2.18
CA PHE A 221 -15.18 2.61 -2.97
C PHE A 221 -14.39 2.35 -4.27
N PHE A 222 -13.90 3.39 -4.93
CA PHE A 222 -13.08 3.24 -6.15
C PHE A 222 -11.67 2.73 -5.85
N TRP A 223 -11.10 3.13 -4.71
CA TRP A 223 -9.75 2.70 -4.30
C TRP A 223 -9.72 1.30 -3.71
N TYR A 224 -10.84 0.85 -3.16
CA TYR A 224 -10.88 -0.41 -2.44
C TYR A 224 -10.40 -1.62 -3.25
N PRO A 225 -10.72 -1.81 -4.54
CA PRO A 225 -10.21 -2.93 -5.33
C PRO A 225 -8.66 -3.00 -5.35
N ILE A 226 -7.99 -1.89 -5.57
CA ILE A 226 -6.52 -1.82 -5.55
C ILE A 226 -5.97 -2.04 -4.13
N ILE A 227 -6.58 -1.41 -3.13
CA ILE A 227 -6.18 -1.59 -1.72
C ILE A 227 -6.33 -3.05 -1.30
N LEU A 228 -7.43 -3.69 -1.66
CA LEU A 228 -7.66 -5.11 -1.39
C LEU A 228 -6.59 -5.99 -2.04
N ALA A 229 -6.33 -5.82 -3.35
CA ALA A 229 -5.31 -6.58 -4.07
C ALA A 229 -3.91 -6.44 -3.46
N CYS A 230 -3.60 -5.26 -2.88
CA CYS A 230 -2.32 -4.99 -2.21
C CYS A 230 -2.24 -5.48 -0.76
N SER A 231 -3.36 -5.92 -0.16
CA SER A 231 -3.47 -6.19 1.28
C SER A 231 -3.57 -7.66 1.65
N PHE A 232 -3.29 -8.57 0.72
CA PHE A 232 -3.24 -10.00 1.04
C PHE A 232 -1.95 -10.36 1.76
N GLU A 233 -2.06 -11.15 2.82
CA GLU A 233 -0.91 -11.76 3.45
C GLU A 233 -0.36 -12.89 2.58
N ARG A 234 0.96 -12.97 2.50
CA ARG A 234 1.64 -14.02 1.75
C ARG A 234 1.44 -15.37 2.42
N LYS A 235 0.93 -16.36 1.67
CA LYS A 235 0.62 -17.70 2.18
C LYS A 235 1.86 -18.42 2.68
N ASN A 236 2.93 -18.41 1.89
CA ASN A 236 4.19 -19.04 2.26
C ASN A 236 5.36 -18.04 2.13
N LYS A 237 5.95 -17.69 3.26
CA LYS A 237 7.03 -16.70 3.33
C LYS A 237 8.32 -17.15 2.64
N ASN A 238 8.49 -18.45 2.38
CA ASN A 238 9.70 -19.02 1.80
C ASN A 238 9.62 -19.20 0.28
N ASP A 239 8.47 -19.00 -0.34
CA ASP A 239 8.35 -19.13 -1.78
C ASP A 239 9.16 -18.04 -2.51
N PRO A 240 9.87 -18.36 -3.59
CA PRO A 240 10.64 -17.39 -4.34
C PRO A 240 9.75 -16.39 -5.08
N PHE A 241 8.51 -16.75 -5.37
CA PHE A 241 7.50 -15.97 -6.06
C PHE A 241 6.22 -15.87 -5.24
N SER A 242 5.51 -14.76 -5.34
CA SER A 242 4.22 -14.54 -4.68
C SER A 242 3.30 -13.74 -5.59
N SER A 243 2.18 -14.33 -5.98
CA SER A 243 1.16 -13.67 -6.80
C SER A 243 0.60 -12.43 -6.11
N GLU A 244 0.54 -12.40 -4.77
CA GLU A 244 0.10 -11.27 -3.97
C GLU A 244 1.01 -10.03 -4.12
N TYR A 245 2.19 -10.19 -4.71
CA TYR A 245 3.14 -9.10 -4.93
C TYR A 245 3.09 -8.50 -6.34
N ILE A 246 2.36 -9.14 -7.26
CA ILE A 246 2.28 -8.67 -8.66
C ILE A 246 1.69 -7.26 -8.70
N VAL A 247 0.48 -7.07 -8.19
CA VAL A 247 -0.21 -5.75 -8.24
C VAL A 247 0.59 -4.67 -7.52
N PRO A 248 1.07 -4.85 -6.27
CA PRO A 248 1.93 -3.87 -5.61
C PRO A 248 3.20 -3.51 -6.41
N GLN A 249 3.84 -4.48 -7.05
CA GLN A 249 5.04 -4.24 -7.83
C GLN A 249 4.74 -3.48 -9.14
N LEU A 250 3.63 -3.76 -9.79
CA LEU A 250 3.17 -3.02 -10.97
C LEU A 250 2.82 -1.56 -10.61
N ILE A 251 2.21 -1.32 -9.44
CA ILE A 251 1.98 0.04 -8.93
C ILE A 251 3.31 0.77 -8.70
N MET A 252 4.31 0.11 -8.15
CA MET A 252 5.65 0.72 -7.97
C MET A 252 6.30 1.08 -9.30
N GLN A 253 6.13 0.25 -10.34
CA GLN A 253 6.59 0.57 -11.69
C GLN A 253 5.86 1.80 -12.24
N TRP A 254 4.52 1.84 -12.10
CA TRP A 254 3.71 2.98 -12.52
C TRP A 254 4.12 4.26 -11.78
N LEU A 255 4.31 4.23 -10.47
CA LEU A 255 4.77 5.38 -9.69
C LEU A 255 6.07 5.95 -10.25
N ARG A 256 7.02 5.09 -10.60
CA ARG A 256 8.30 5.51 -11.16
C ARG A 256 8.10 6.22 -12.50
N VAL A 257 7.36 5.63 -13.44
CA VAL A 257 7.06 6.24 -14.74
C VAL A 257 6.31 7.56 -14.57
N TYR A 258 5.32 7.60 -13.69
CA TYR A 258 4.52 8.78 -13.41
C TYR A 258 5.36 9.97 -12.90
N TYR A 259 6.37 9.70 -12.06
CA TYR A 259 7.26 10.75 -11.56
C TYR A 259 8.33 11.17 -12.56
N GLU A 260 8.84 10.27 -13.37
CA GLU A 260 9.78 10.59 -14.43
C GLU A 260 9.15 11.47 -15.50
N THR A 261 7.90 11.18 -15.89
CA THR A 261 7.17 11.97 -16.91
C THR A 261 6.73 13.36 -16.43
N LYS A 262 6.56 13.57 -15.12
CA LYS A 262 6.20 14.87 -14.54
C LYS A 262 7.37 15.76 -14.15
N LYS A 263 8.61 15.28 -14.30
CA LYS A 263 9.84 16.08 -14.13
C LYS A 263 10.25 16.83 -15.42
N LEU A 264 9.55 16.56 -16.53
CA LEU A 264 9.65 17.28 -17.79
C LEU A 264 8.61 18.39 -17.84
#